data_c542b8b57ba3908ed689b359a2c864b6
#
_entry.id   c542b8b57ba3908ed689b359a2c864b6
#
_cell.length_a   1.000
_cell.length_b   1.000
_cell.length_c   1.000
_cell.angle_alpha   90.00
_cell.angle_beta   90.00
_cell.angle_gamma   90.00
#
_symmetry.space_group_name_H-M   'P 1'
#
loop_
_entity.id
_entity.type
_entity.pdbx_description
1 polymer ?
#
loop_
_entity_poly.entity_id
_entity_poly.type
_entity_poly.pdbx_seq_one_letter_code
_entity_poly.pdbx_strand_id
1 'polypeptide(L)'
;ETGDPTLWLRSSPNAEEVGDRPRIVLAHGSIQGFGQQESDTDDEFTAAPNLLNLGMLPGNEYDYLALGDWHGCREAGLGGKAWYSGTHETDRFPRGDDYASGHVLVVKAARGVAPVVEKVATGQSLWKRLSIEIADDSTIANIIPQVTDLFPKGFAGHMLHLSLSGPVSLKGEADLNQVLETLSARLLFLKLQNSVSPAPS
;
A
#
# COMPACT_ATOMS: atom_id res chain seq x y z
N GLU A 1 25.65 -1.66 -19.14
CA GLU A 1 24.61 -1.23 -20.11
C GLU A 1 23.26 -1.63 -19.52
N THR A 2 22.55 -0.70 -18.91
CA THR A 2 21.14 -0.89 -18.52
C THR A 2 20.32 -0.79 -19.79
N GLY A 3 20.19 -1.91 -20.51
CA GLY A 3 19.30 -1.99 -21.67
C GLY A 3 17.86 -1.77 -21.23
N ASP A 4 17.07 -1.09 -22.07
CA ASP A 4 15.63 -0.97 -21.88
C ASP A 4 15.01 -2.39 -21.75
N PRO A 5 14.47 -2.77 -20.58
CA PRO A 5 13.93 -4.11 -20.36
C PRO A 5 12.70 -4.41 -21.23
N THR A 6 12.17 -3.40 -21.94
CA THR A 6 11.00 -3.55 -22.80
C THR A 6 11.34 -3.80 -24.27
N LEU A 7 12.66 -3.80 -24.63
CA LEU A 7 13.08 -3.97 -26.02
C LEU A 7 12.55 -5.26 -26.66
N TRP A 8 12.46 -6.36 -25.91
CA TRP A 8 11.94 -7.63 -26.41
C TRP A 8 10.45 -7.56 -26.79
N LEU A 9 9.67 -6.63 -26.22
CA LEU A 9 8.27 -6.43 -26.57
C LEU A 9 8.10 -5.84 -27.97
N ARG A 10 9.13 -5.16 -28.48
CA ARG A 10 9.14 -4.55 -29.81
C ARG A 10 9.44 -5.58 -30.91
N SER A 11 10.12 -6.67 -30.56
CA SER A 11 10.28 -7.83 -31.43
C SER A 11 9.08 -8.77 -31.26
N SER A 12 7.93 -8.31 -31.76
CA SER A 12 6.68 -9.03 -31.63
C SER A 12 6.75 -10.44 -32.22
N PRO A 13 6.24 -11.48 -31.55
CA PRO A 13 5.97 -12.74 -32.20
C PRO A 13 5.01 -12.50 -33.35
N ASN A 14 5.19 -13.23 -34.45
CA ASN A 14 4.36 -13.12 -35.65
C ASN A 14 2.88 -13.04 -35.28
N ALA A 15 2.18 -12.02 -35.79
CA ALA A 15 0.73 -11.88 -35.59
C ALA A 15 -0.04 -13.17 -35.97
N GLU A 16 0.50 -13.95 -36.95
CA GLU A 16 -0.02 -15.24 -37.35
C GLU A 16 0.04 -16.31 -36.24
N GLU A 17 1.04 -16.27 -35.35
CA GLU A 17 1.15 -17.23 -34.25
C GLU A 17 0.22 -16.93 -33.08
N VAL A 18 -0.13 -15.68 -32.88
CA VAL A 18 -1.00 -15.23 -31.77
C VAL A 18 -2.48 -15.34 -32.14
N GLY A 19 -2.84 -15.04 -33.41
CA GLY A 19 -4.22 -15.03 -33.89
C GLY A 19 -5.11 -14.13 -33.04
N ASP A 20 -6.34 -14.57 -32.75
CA ASP A 20 -7.33 -13.82 -31.96
C ASP A 20 -7.15 -13.96 -30.44
N ARG A 21 -6.08 -14.58 -29.99
CA ARG A 21 -5.80 -14.72 -28.54
C ARG A 21 -5.36 -13.40 -27.91
N PRO A 22 -5.85 -13.06 -26.70
CA PRO A 22 -5.37 -11.89 -26.01
C PRO A 22 -3.88 -12.03 -25.68
N ARG A 23 -3.13 -10.95 -25.86
CA ARG A 23 -1.73 -10.86 -25.48
C ARG A 23 -1.62 -10.18 -24.12
N ILE A 24 -1.12 -10.95 -23.15
CA ILE A 24 -0.90 -10.48 -21.78
C ILE A 24 0.59 -10.41 -21.53
N VAL A 25 1.05 -9.27 -21.06
CA VAL A 25 2.45 -9.02 -20.71
C VAL A 25 2.57 -9.01 -19.18
N LEU A 26 3.54 -9.73 -18.65
CA LEU A 26 3.94 -9.70 -17.25
C LEU A 26 5.28 -8.97 -17.15
N ALA A 27 5.35 -7.94 -16.31
CA ALA A 27 6.57 -7.19 -16.09
C ALA A 27 6.73 -6.86 -14.60
N HIS A 28 7.99 -6.73 -14.17
CA HIS A 28 8.32 -6.34 -12.81
C HIS A 28 9.27 -5.14 -12.83
N GLY A 29 8.86 -4.04 -12.21
CA GLY A 29 9.63 -2.82 -12.15
C GLY A 29 8.76 -1.59 -11.90
N SER A 30 9.39 -0.48 -11.53
CA SER A 30 8.74 0.80 -11.29
C SER A 30 8.51 1.56 -12.59
N ILE A 31 7.39 2.25 -12.71
CA ILE A 31 7.08 3.13 -13.85
C ILE A 31 7.66 4.51 -13.58
N GLN A 32 8.26 5.10 -14.59
CA GLN A 32 8.81 6.46 -14.52
C GLN A 32 7.72 7.46 -14.09
N GLY A 33 7.97 8.21 -13.01
CA GLY A 33 7.02 9.16 -12.43
C GLY A 33 5.98 8.56 -11.49
N PHE A 34 6.03 7.24 -11.26
CA PHE A 34 5.15 6.55 -10.31
C PHE A 34 5.84 6.46 -8.94
N GLY A 35 5.19 6.88 -7.86
CA GLY A 35 5.72 6.72 -6.50
C GLY A 35 6.80 7.73 -6.07
N GLN A 36 7.12 8.74 -6.85
CA GLN A 36 8.15 9.75 -6.48
C GLN A 36 7.77 10.60 -5.25
N GLN A 37 6.54 10.57 -4.78
CA GLN A 37 6.08 11.29 -3.58
C GLN A 37 6.12 10.43 -2.30
N GLU A 38 6.49 9.17 -2.39
CA GLU A 38 6.42 8.22 -1.27
C GLU A 38 7.79 7.68 -0.86
N SER A 39 8.85 8.49 -1.01
CA SER A 39 10.15 8.11 -0.47
C SER A 39 10.06 8.04 1.06
N ASP A 40 10.19 6.84 1.58
CA ASP A 40 10.47 6.63 3.00
C ASP A 40 11.82 7.26 3.32
N THR A 41 11.85 8.18 4.28
CA THR A 41 13.10 8.77 4.78
C THR A 41 14.00 7.72 5.44
N ASP A 42 13.53 6.50 5.61
CA ASP A 42 14.27 5.38 6.19
C ASP A 42 14.88 4.43 5.13
N ASP A 43 14.43 4.50 3.86
CA ASP A 43 15.05 3.76 2.77
C ASP A 43 15.84 4.76 1.89
N GLU A 44 17.15 4.61 1.85
CA GLU A 44 18.01 5.32 0.89
C GLU A 44 17.42 5.18 -0.52
N PHE A 45 17.19 6.31 -1.17
CA PHE A 45 16.68 6.42 -2.53
C PHE A 45 17.70 5.80 -3.51
N THR A 46 17.71 4.49 -3.60
CA THR A 46 18.37 3.80 -4.69
C THR A 46 17.48 3.91 -5.92
N ALA A 47 17.97 4.55 -6.95
CA ALA A 47 17.29 4.61 -8.25
C ALA A 47 16.81 3.20 -8.60
N ALA A 48 15.48 3.03 -8.80
CA ALA A 48 14.91 1.73 -9.07
C ALA A 48 15.63 1.09 -10.27
N PRO A 49 16.29 -0.05 -10.10
CA PRO A 49 17.15 -0.62 -11.16
C PRO A 49 16.34 -1.07 -12.38
N ASN A 50 15.03 -1.20 -12.26
CA ASN A 50 14.11 -1.70 -13.28
C ASN A 50 13.05 -0.65 -13.61
N LEU A 51 13.46 0.47 -14.20
CA LEU A 51 12.53 1.51 -14.60
C LEU A 51 11.84 1.14 -15.92
N LEU A 52 10.52 1.02 -15.89
CA LEU A 52 9.69 0.75 -17.06
C LEU A 52 9.20 2.05 -17.67
N ASN A 53 9.46 2.25 -18.96
CA ASN A 53 8.92 3.37 -19.71
C ASN A 53 7.69 2.92 -20.52
N LEU A 54 6.50 3.12 -19.97
CA LEU A 54 5.25 2.72 -20.61
C LEU A 54 4.98 3.48 -21.91
N GLY A 55 5.49 4.71 -22.07
CA GLY A 55 5.35 5.50 -23.29
C GLY A 55 6.08 4.91 -24.49
N MET A 56 7.03 4.00 -24.25
CA MET A 56 7.77 3.30 -25.31
C MET A 56 7.13 1.97 -25.71
N LEU A 57 6.09 1.52 -25.01
CA LEU A 57 5.40 0.28 -25.35
C LEU A 57 4.43 0.52 -26.53
N PRO A 58 4.49 -0.30 -27.58
CA PRO A 58 3.58 -0.18 -28.68
C PRO A 58 2.15 -0.57 -28.24
N GLY A 59 1.25 0.42 -28.19
CA GLY A 59 -0.09 0.29 -27.59
C GLY A 59 -1.03 -0.74 -28.24
N ASN A 60 -0.68 -1.25 -29.42
CA ASN A 60 -1.52 -2.18 -30.19
C ASN A 60 -1.09 -3.64 -30.04
N GLU A 61 0.02 -3.92 -29.38
CA GLU A 61 0.62 -5.25 -29.37
C GLU A 61 0.27 -6.09 -28.15
N TYR A 62 -0.35 -5.48 -27.13
CA TYR A 62 -0.83 -6.20 -25.94
C TYR A 62 -2.21 -5.70 -25.52
N ASP A 63 -2.94 -6.57 -24.86
CA ASP A 63 -4.30 -6.32 -24.41
C ASP A 63 -4.36 -6.03 -22.92
N TYR A 64 -3.37 -6.56 -22.14
CA TYR A 64 -3.22 -6.29 -20.73
C TYR A 64 -1.74 -6.36 -20.30
N LEU A 65 -1.35 -5.45 -19.40
CA LEU A 65 -0.02 -5.40 -18.78
C LEU A 65 -0.16 -5.54 -17.27
N ALA A 66 0.22 -6.71 -16.76
CA ALA A 66 0.27 -6.99 -15.33
C ALA A 66 1.64 -6.63 -14.78
N LEU A 67 1.67 -5.70 -13.82
CA LEU A 67 2.87 -5.15 -13.23
C LEU A 67 3.07 -5.65 -11.80
N GLY A 68 4.31 -5.99 -11.47
CA GLY A 68 4.81 -6.20 -10.11
C GLY A 68 5.82 -5.12 -9.73
N ASP A 69 6.18 -5.03 -8.46
CA ASP A 69 7.07 -4.09 -7.77
C ASP A 69 6.31 -3.14 -6.82
N TRP A 70 5.28 -2.47 -7.28
CA TRP A 70 4.44 -1.63 -6.44
C TRP A 70 3.48 -2.49 -5.59
N HIS A 71 3.46 -2.24 -4.27
CA HIS A 71 2.68 -3.04 -3.32
C HIS A 71 1.22 -2.60 -3.17
N GLY A 72 0.86 -1.40 -3.61
CA GLY A 72 -0.52 -0.92 -3.66
C GLY A 72 -1.22 -1.33 -4.95
N CYS A 73 -2.51 -1.66 -4.88
CA CYS A 73 -3.33 -1.94 -6.05
C CYS A 73 -3.67 -0.65 -6.78
N ARG A 74 -3.14 -0.47 -8.00
CA ARG A 74 -3.31 0.79 -8.74
C ARG A 74 -3.27 0.61 -10.25
N GLU A 75 -4.11 1.39 -10.96
CA GLU A 75 -3.99 1.56 -12.39
C GLU A 75 -2.71 2.35 -12.72
N ALA A 76 -1.94 1.84 -13.67
CA ALA A 76 -0.66 2.39 -14.07
C ALA A 76 -0.71 3.15 -15.41
N GLY A 77 -1.91 3.32 -15.98
CA GLY A 77 -2.12 4.06 -17.22
C GLY A 77 -2.42 3.17 -18.44
N LEU A 78 -2.12 3.70 -19.63
CA LEU A 78 -2.38 3.06 -20.93
C LEU A 78 -3.88 2.78 -21.17
N GLY A 79 -4.75 3.67 -20.67
CA GLY A 79 -6.20 3.56 -20.84
C GLY A 79 -6.80 2.33 -20.19
N GLY A 80 -6.36 2.03 -18.96
CA GLY A 80 -6.85 0.90 -18.17
C GLY A 80 -6.21 -0.44 -18.50
N LYS A 81 -5.21 -0.48 -19.38
CA LYS A 81 -4.53 -1.74 -19.75
C LYS A 81 -3.39 -2.13 -18.82
N ALA A 82 -2.80 -1.19 -18.08
CA ALA A 82 -1.67 -1.43 -17.21
C ALA A 82 -2.05 -1.30 -15.74
N TRP A 83 -1.71 -2.31 -14.92
CA TRP A 83 -2.08 -2.36 -13.52
C TRP A 83 -1.02 -3.01 -12.66
N TYR A 84 -0.80 -2.43 -11.49
CA TYR A 84 -0.21 -3.11 -10.34
C TYR A 84 -1.34 -3.76 -9.53
N SER A 85 -1.26 -5.06 -9.29
CA SER A 85 -2.22 -5.71 -8.38
C SER A 85 -1.91 -5.42 -6.92
N GLY A 86 -0.68 -5.09 -6.63
CA GLY A 86 -0.17 -4.95 -5.28
C GLY A 86 0.01 -6.28 -4.57
N THR A 87 0.18 -6.23 -3.26
CA THR A 87 0.25 -7.41 -2.41
C THR A 87 -1.16 -7.91 -2.06
N HIS A 88 -1.35 -9.24 -2.10
CA HIS A 88 -2.64 -9.88 -1.78
C HIS A 88 -3.01 -9.79 -0.29
N GLU A 89 -2.06 -9.44 0.56
CA GLU A 89 -2.23 -9.15 1.98
C GLU A 89 -1.56 -7.82 2.30
N THR A 90 -1.98 -7.13 3.36
CA THR A 90 -1.32 -5.91 3.82
C THR A 90 0.08 -6.25 4.36
N ASP A 91 1.11 -5.56 3.90
CA ASP A 91 2.51 -5.82 4.21
C ASP A 91 3.23 -4.62 4.86
N ARG A 92 2.58 -3.47 4.89
CA ARG A 92 3.12 -2.25 5.53
C ARG A 92 2.02 -1.31 6.02
N PHE A 93 2.37 -0.42 6.93
CA PHE A 93 1.47 0.66 7.33
C PHE A 93 1.27 1.65 6.19
N PRO A 94 0.02 1.94 5.79
CA PRO A 94 -0.25 2.87 4.69
C PRO A 94 0.26 4.28 5.02
N ARG A 95 0.75 4.99 4.01
CA ARG A 95 1.26 6.36 4.12
C ARG A 95 0.41 7.38 3.36
N GLY A 96 -0.79 7.08 3.08
CA GLY A 96 -1.75 7.92 2.39
C GLY A 96 -2.96 7.12 2.01
N ASP A 97 -3.97 7.80 1.51
CA ASP A 97 -5.25 7.17 1.16
C ASP A 97 -5.16 6.31 -0.10
N ASP A 98 -4.13 6.51 -0.94
CA ASP A 98 -3.96 5.81 -2.21
C ASP A 98 -3.26 4.45 -2.10
N TYR A 99 -2.76 4.09 -0.90
CA TYR A 99 -2.09 2.81 -0.70
C TYR A 99 -3.09 1.69 -0.42
N ALA A 100 -3.55 1.04 -1.47
CA ALA A 100 -4.55 -0.03 -1.41
C ALA A 100 -3.90 -1.41 -1.59
N SER A 101 -3.19 -1.92 -0.57
CA SER A 101 -2.75 -3.32 -0.48
C SER A 101 -3.89 -4.26 -0.05
N GLY A 102 -3.64 -5.56 -0.03
CA GLY A 102 -4.64 -6.55 0.38
C GLY A 102 -5.69 -6.83 -0.70
N HIS A 103 -5.29 -6.81 -1.96
CA HIS A 103 -6.18 -7.07 -3.10
C HIS A 103 -5.50 -8.00 -4.11
N VAL A 104 -6.32 -8.65 -4.91
CA VAL A 104 -5.95 -9.27 -6.18
C VAL A 104 -6.81 -8.68 -7.29
N LEU A 105 -6.32 -8.76 -8.52
CA LEU A 105 -7.08 -8.33 -9.70
C LEU A 105 -7.60 -9.54 -10.46
N VAL A 106 -8.90 -9.55 -10.73
CA VAL A 106 -9.51 -10.47 -11.69
C VAL A 106 -9.70 -9.71 -13.00
N VAL A 107 -9.04 -10.19 -14.07
CA VAL A 107 -8.99 -9.49 -15.35
C VAL A 107 -9.63 -10.33 -16.43
N LYS A 108 -10.58 -9.72 -17.15
CA LYS A 108 -11.15 -10.27 -18.39
C LYS A 108 -10.51 -9.52 -19.55
N ALA A 109 -9.66 -10.21 -20.31
CA ALA A 109 -8.98 -9.67 -21.48
C ALA A 109 -9.42 -10.39 -22.75
N ALA A 110 -9.62 -9.61 -23.82
CA ALA A 110 -9.88 -10.11 -25.17
C ALA A 110 -9.03 -9.32 -26.17
N ARG A 111 -8.73 -9.92 -27.32
CA ARG A 111 -7.88 -9.30 -28.34
C ARG A 111 -8.50 -8.01 -28.86
N GLY A 112 -7.74 -6.91 -28.79
CA GLY A 112 -8.16 -5.61 -29.30
C GLY A 112 -9.27 -4.91 -28.50
N VAL A 113 -9.66 -5.44 -27.36
CA VAL A 113 -10.71 -4.88 -26.49
C VAL A 113 -10.09 -4.40 -25.18
N ALA A 114 -10.57 -3.29 -24.64
CA ALA A 114 -10.15 -2.81 -23.33
C ALA A 114 -10.45 -3.86 -22.25
N PRO A 115 -9.49 -4.19 -21.36
CA PRO A 115 -9.71 -5.18 -20.33
C PRO A 115 -10.72 -4.69 -19.29
N VAL A 116 -11.47 -5.63 -18.73
CA VAL A 116 -12.31 -5.37 -17.55
C VAL A 116 -11.53 -5.85 -16.33
N VAL A 117 -11.23 -4.93 -15.42
CA VAL A 117 -10.44 -5.19 -14.22
C VAL A 117 -11.33 -5.05 -12.98
N GLU A 118 -11.41 -6.11 -12.19
CA GLU A 118 -12.14 -6.16 -10.93
C GLU A 118 -11.14 -6.29 -9.78
N LYS A 119 -11.23 -5.38 -8.79
CA LYS A 119 -10.45 -5.45 -7.55
C LYS A 119 -11.19 -6.34 -6.56
N VAL A 120 -10.54 -7.42 -6.12
CA VAL A 120 -11.08 -8.33 -5.12
C VAL A 120 -10.26 -8.20 -3.85
N ALA A 121 -10.91 -7.80 -2.75
CA ALA A 121 -10.26 -7.72 -1.45
C ALA A 121 -9.92 -9.13 -0.93
N THR A 122 -8.68 -9.33 -0.58
CA THR A 122 -8.13 -10.60 -0.06
C THR A 122 -7.45 -10.43 1.29
N GLY A 123 -7.03 -9.18 1.61
CA GLY A 123 -6.36 -8.87 2.87
C GLY A 123 -7.24 -9.13 4.07
N GLN A 124 -6.73 -9.89 5.03
CA GLN A 124 -7.41 -10.23 6.27
C GLN A 124 -6.90 -9.39 7.44
N SER A 125 -5.65 -8.95 7.39
CA SER A 125 -5.04 -8.10 8.40
C SER A 125 -5.14 -6.63 8.00
N LEU A 126 -5.69 -5.81 8.89
CA LEU A 126 -5.72 -4.36 8.73
C LEU A 126 -4.52 -3.75 9.47
N TRP A 127 -3.78 -2.91 8.76
CA TRP A 127 -2.70 -2.13 9.34
C TRP A 127 -3.09 -0.66 9.29
N LYS A 128 -3.27 -0.06 10.46
CA LYS A 128 -3.77 1.32 10.60
C LYS A 128 -2.77 2.22 11.29
N ARG A 129 -2.80 3.50 10.96
CA ARG A 129 -2.08 4.56 11.68
C ARG A 129 -3.07 5.41 12.45
N LEU A 130 -2.68 5.80 13.66
CA LEU A 130 -3.42 6.76 14.48
C LEU A 130 -2.43 7.69 15.16
N SER A 131 -2.64 8.98 15.02
CA SER A 131 -1.85 9.99 15.71
C SER A 131 -2.77 10.74 16.65
N ILE A 132 -2.39 10.82 17.92
CA ILE A 132 -3.16 11.50 18.96
C ILE A 132 -2.27 12.51 19.65
N GLU A 133 -2.72 13.76 19.66
CA GLU A 133 -2.17 14.81 20.50
C GLU A 133 -2.94 14.83 21.82
N ILE A 134 -2.26 14.58 22.91
CA ILE A 134 -2.83 14.59 24.26
C ILE A 134 -2.87 16.04 24.73
N ALA A 135 -4.06 16.63 24.77
CA ALA A 135 -4.26 17.98 25.28
C ALA A 135 -4.34 17.99 26.80
N ASP A 136 -4.95 16.95 27.36
CA ASP A 136 -5.10 16.71 28.80
C ASP A 136 -5.34 15.20 29.07
N ASP A 137 -5.37 14.80 30.34
CA ASP A 137 -5.56 13.40 30.72
C ASP A 137 -6.91 12.80 30.25
N SER A 138 -7.93 13.62 29.95
CA SER A 138 -9.20 13.11 29.45
C SER A 138 -9.07 12.54 28.01
N THR A 139 -8.09 13.02 27.26
CA THR A 139 -7.78 12.50 25.92
C THR A 139 -7.37 11.04 25.97
N ILE A 140 -6.69 10.60 27.05
CA ILE A 140 -6.22 9.22 27.24
C ILE A 140 -7.39 8.24 27.29
N ALA A 141 -8.49 8.60 27.97
CA ALA A 141 -9.69 7.77 28.04
C ALA A 141 -10.35 7.52 26.67
N ASN A 142 -10.08 8.39 25.71
CA ASN A 142 -10.63 8.28 24.35
C ASN A 142 -9.75 7.50 23.37
N ILE A 143 -8.57 7.04 23.77
CA ILE A 143 -7.66 6.28 22.89
C ILE A 143 -8.31 4.95 22.47
N ILE A 144 -8.80 4.15 23.43
CA ILE A 144 -9.45 2.85 23.10
C ILE A 144 -10.69 3.01 22.24
N PRO A 145 -11.62 3.96 22.50
CA PRO A 145 -12.72 4.27 21.58
C PRO A 145 -12.25 4.58 20.15
N GLN A 146 -11.27 5.48 19.97
CA GLN A 146 -10.75 5.82 18.64
C GLN A 146 -10.13 4.60 17.93
N VAL A 147 -9.39 3.76 18.65
CA VAL A 147 -8.87 2.51 18.09
C VAL A 147 -10.00 1.54 17.73
N THR A 148 -11.08 1.49 18.50
CA THR A 148 -12.24 0.66 18.22
C THR A 148 -12.92 1.08 16.91
N ASP A 149 -13.01 2.37 16.65
CA ASP A 149 -13.59 2.90 15.41
C ASP A 149 -12.75 2.52 14.17
N LEU A 150 -11.43 2.40 14.31
CA LEU A 150 -10.55 1.92 13.25
C LEU A 150 -10.71 0.42 12.96
N PHE A 151 -11.12 -0.36 13.96
CA PHE A 151 -11.27 -1.80 13.87
C PHE A 151 -12.67 -2.26 14.34
N PRO A 152 -13.72 -1.96 13.59
CA PRO A 152 -15.11 -2.20 14.01
C PRO A 152 -15.46 -3.68 14.21
N LYS A 153 -14.64 -4.60 13.67
CA LYS A 153 -14.78 -6.05 13.86
C LYS A 153 -13.89 -6.62 14.97
N GLY A 154 -13.21 -5.75 15.72
CA GLY A 154 -12.27 -6.11 16.79
C GLY A 154 -10.80 -5.98 16.38
N PHE A 155 -9.90 -6.10 17.35
CA PHE A 155 -8.48 -5.82 17.19
C PHE A 155 -7.63 -7.05 16.81
N ALA A 156 -8.14 -8.25 17.09
CA ALA A 156 -7.39 -9.49 16.89
C ALA A 156 -6.98 -9.68 15.42
N GLY A 157 -5.71 -9.96 15.18
CA GLY A 157 -5.18 -10.14 13.83
C GLY A 157 -4.85 -8.85 13.08
N HIS A 158 -4.99 -7.68 13.73
CA HIS A 158 -4.73 -6.37 13.12
C HIS A 158 -3.53 -5.67 13.76
N MET A 159 -2.93 -4.70 13.06
CA MET A 159 -1.77 -3.95 13.52
C MET A 159 -2.06 -2.46 13.60
N LEU A 160 -1.51 -1.81 14.63
CA LEU A 160 -1.65 -0.37 14.83
C LEU A 160 -0.28 0.30 14.96
N HIS A 161 -0.05 1.36 14.19
CA HIS A 161 1.01 2.33 14.45
C HIS A 161 0.38 3.52 15.17
N LEU A 162 0.62 3.61 16.47
CA LEU A 162 0.12 4.66 17.34
C LEU A 162 1.23 5.69 17.61
N SER A 163 0.98 6.94 17.24
CA SER A 163 1.85 8.07 17.56
C SER A 163 1.18 8.94 18.60
N LEU A 164 1.86 9.18 19.71
CA LEU A 164 1.38 9.97 20.83
C LEU A 164 2.30 11.17 21.05
N SER A 165 1.71 12.33 21.29
CA SER A 165 2.44 13.56 21.66
C SER A 165 1.63 14.37 22.67
N GLY A 166 2.27 15.36 23.28
CA GLY A 166 1.61 16.29 24.21
C GLY A 166 1.96 16.08 25.68
N PRO A 167 1.42 16.92 26.58
CA PRO A 167 1.71 16.85 28.01
C PRO A 167 0.85 15.80 28.72
N VAL A 168 1.43 15.09 29.68
CA VAL A 168 0.76 14.08 30.48
C VAL A 168 1.09 14.28 31.95
N SER A 169 0.08 14.26 32.83
CA SER A 169 0.29 14.29 34.28
C SER A 169 0.84 12.95 34.78
N LEU A 170 1.38 12.90 36.02
CA LEU A 170 1.84 11.67 36.62
C LEU A 170 0.75 10.60 36.72
N LYS A 171 -0.50 11.03 36.97
CA LYS A 171 -1.67 10.13 36.94
C LYS A 171 -1.98 9.69 35.52
N GLY A 172 -1.99 10.63 34.58
CA GLY A 172 -2.22 10.33 33.17
C GLY A 172 -1.21 9.36 32.58
N GLU A 173 0.06 9.42 33.02
CA GLU A 173 1.09 8.45 32.62
C GLU A 173 0.72 7.01 33.04
N ALA A 174 0.23 6.83 34.28
CA ALA A 174 -0.24 5.52 34.72
C ALA A 174 -1.44 5.01 33.93
N ASP A 175 -2.42 5.88 33.69
CA ASP A 175 -3.61 5.57 32.88
C ASP A 175 -3.21 5.23 31.42
N LEU A 176 -2.28 5.99 30.83
CA LEU A 176 -1.74 5.74 29.49
C LEU A 176 -1.06 4.37 29.39
N ASN A 177 -0.21 4.03 30.35
CA ASN A 177 0.46 2.74 30.39
C ASN A 177 -0.55 1.57 30.43
N GLN A 178 -1.64 1.70 31.20
CA GLN A 178 -2.71 0.69 31.21
C GLN A 178 -3.42 0.56 29.86
N VAL A 179 -3.65 1.68 29.17
CA VAL A 179 -4.24 1.70 27.82
C VAL A 179 -3.30 0.99 26.82
N LEU A 180 -2.00 1.31 26.87
CA LEU A 180 -1.00 0.70 25.97
C LEU A 180 -0.85 -0.80 26.21
N GLU A 181 -0.85 -1.26 27.46
CA GLU A 181 -0.85 -2.68 27.80
C GLU A 181 -2.10 -3.38 27.23
N THR A 182 -3.28 -2.76 27.38
CA THR A 182 -4.54 -3.29 26.85
C THR A 182 -4.49 -3.43 25.32
N LEU A 183 -3.99 -2.41 24.62
CA LEU A 183 -3.86 -2.44 23.17
C LEU A 183 -2.83 -3.49 22.72
N SER A 184 -1.68 -3.57 23.39
CA SER A 184 -0.63 -4.56 23.08
C SER A 184 -1.11 -6.01 23.28
N ALA A 185 -1.97 -6.25 24.29
CA ALA A 185 -2.53 -7.57 24.53
C ALA A 185 -3.60 -8.00 23.51
N ARG A 186 -4.24 -7.05 22.83
CA ARG A 186 -5.38 -7.32 21.94
C ARG A 186 -5.04 -7.23 20.46
N LEU A 187 -4.05 -6.42 20.08
CA LEU A 187 -3.57 -6.29 18.71
C LEU A 187 -2.58 -7.41 18.37
N LEU A 188 -2.48 -7.75 17.09
CA LEU A 188 -1.40 -8.62 16.62
C LEU A 188 -0.03 -7.94 16.80
N PHE A 189 0.02 -6.63 16.55
CA PHE A 189 1.22 -5.82 16.75
C PHE A 189 0.86 -4.35 16.99
N LEU A 190 1.52 -3.75 17.98
CA LEU A 190 1.46 -2.32 18.28
C LEU A 190 2.84 -1.70 18.03
N LYS A 191 2.97 -0.88 16.98
CA LYS A 191 4.11 0.01 16.79
C LYS A 191 3.81 1.31 17.51
N LEU A 192 4.56 1.61 18.57
CA LEU A 192 4.37 2.82 19.37
C LEU A 192 5.46 3.86 19.05
N GLN A 193 5.05 5.07 18.72
CA GLN A 193 5.88 6.26 18.70
C GLN A 193 5.38 7.18 19.82
N ASN A 194 6.11 7.20 20.95
CA ASN A 194 5.72 7.95 22.13
C ASN A 194 6.62 9.17 22.30
N SER A 195 6.03 10.37 22.13
CA SER A 195 6.68 11.67 22.29
C SER A 195 5.93 12.53 23.33
N VAL A 196 5.31 11.90 24.33
CA VAL A 196 4.67 12.62 25.43
C VAL A 196 5.72 13.24 26.35
N SER A 197 5.36 14.33 26.99
CA SER A 197 6.20 15.05 27.96
C SER A 197 5.45 15.24 29.28
N PRO A 198 6.15 15.41 30.42
CA PRO A 198 5.49 15.76 31.66
C PRO A 198 4.69 17.07 31.52
N ALA A 199 3.47 17.08 32.07
CA ALA A 199 2.67 18.30 32.11
C ALA A 199 3.36 19.36 32.98
N PRO A 200 3.31 20.65 32.60
CA PRO A 200 3.76 21.73 33.48
C PRO A 200 3.03 21.68 34.80
N SER A 201 3.77 21.86 35.90
CA SER A 201 3.23 21.93 37.26
C SER A 201 2.49 23.24 37.52
#